data_45f63398c250da0a6f84fd8f9d97c8b8
#
_entry.id   45f63398c250da0a6f84fd8f9d97c8b8
#
_cell.length_a   1.000
_cell.length_b   1.000
_cell.length_c   1.000
_cell.angle_alpha   90.00
_cell.angle_beta   90.00
_cell.angle_gamma   90.00
#
_symmetry.space_group_name_H-M   'P 1'
#
loop_
_entity.id
_entity.type
_entity.pdbx_description
1 polymer ?
#
loop_
_entity_poly.entity_id
_entity_poly.type
_entity_poly.pdbx_seq_one_letter_code
_entity_poly.pdbx_strand_id
1 'polypeptide(L)'
;VSPSNCNYKTMKTVESVTEGHPDKMCDQIADAILDAYLSRDPLSRVAVEVFGSHGAVMIGGEVTSGAEVDPVQVAQSVYREIGYDDDIEIFTNIEAQSPDIAMGVDTGGAGDQGIMYGYATAETPEFLPKCVVLAHRLAWGLSNLRRHHPEFKWLKPDGKTQVTVERNDVTTVVVSTQHDEGIETEQIRSLLKEHLITPVI
;
A
#
# COMPACT_ATOMS: atom_id res chain seq x y z
N VAL A 1 17.94 29.83 -33.37
CA VAL A 1 17.13 30.10 -32.19
C VAL A 1 17.72 29.26 -31.05
N SER A 2 18.44 29.93 -30.13
CA SER A 2 19.02 29.31 -28.93
C SER A 2 17.89 28.76 -28.05
N PRO A 3 17.95 27.51 -27.53
CA PRO A 3 16.97 27.06 -26.59
C PRO A 3 17.13 27.90 -25.31
N SER A 4 16.10 28.69 -25.01
CA SER A 4 16.00 29.39 -23.75
C SER A 4 16.19 28.36 -22.61
N ASN A 5 17.21 28.57 -21.76
CA ASN A 5 17.40 27.87 -20.52
C ASN A 5 16.18 28.09 -19.63
N CYS A 6 15.15 27.30 -19.84
CA CYS A 6 14.05 27.18 -18.91
C CYS A 6 14.58 26.33 -17.73
N ASN A 7 15.15 27.01 -16.73
CA ASN A 7 15.50 26.40 -15.45
C ASN A 7 14.20 25.97 -14.74
N TYR A 8 13.55 24.91 -15.24
CA TYR A 8 12.53 24.24 -14.43
C TYR A 8 13.23 23.72 -13.17
N LYS A 9 12.97 24.37 -12.06
CA LYS A 9 13.27 23.77 -10.77
C LYS A 9 12.55 22.42 -10.72
N THR A 10 13.30 21.34 -10.89
CA THR A 10 12.73 19.99 -10.79
C THR A 10 12.43 19.71 -9.33
N MET A 11 11.20 19.97 -8.93
CA MET A 11 10.65 19.59 -7.64
C MET A 11 9.85 18.31 -7.83
N LYS A 12 10.14 17.31 -7.01
CA LYS A 12 9.45 16.02 -7.01
C LYS A 12 8.86 15.79 -5.62
N THR A 13 7.60 15.42 -5.55
CA THR A 13 6.91 15.06 -4.31
C THR A 13 6.34 13.66 -4.44
N VAL A 14 6.57 12.82 -3.43
CA VAL A 14 6.10 11.43 -3.39
C VAL A 14 5.49 11.14 -2.04
N GLU A 15 4.40 10.39 -2.05
CA GLU A 15 3.75 9.84 -0.86
C GLU A 15 3.99 8.33 -0.75
N SER A 16 3.96 7.85 0.47
CA SER A 16 3.91 6.42 0.81
C SER A 16 3.01 6.21 2.01
N VAL A 17 2.46 5.01 2.16
CA VAL A 17 1.51 4.68 3.21
C VAL A 17 1.95 3.45 3.99
N THR A 18 1.53 3.36 5.26
CA THR A 18 1.72 2.17 6.10
C THR A 18 0.72 1.08 5.74
N GLU A 19 0.91 -0.11 6.29
CA GLU A 19 0.07 -1.29 6.04
C GLU A 19 -1.41 -1.10 6.40
N GLY A 20 -1.71 -0.20 7.34
CA GLY A 20 -3.08 0.08 7.77
C GLY A 20 -3.80 1.17 6.98
N HIS A 21 -3.14 1.82 6.03
CA HIS A 21 -3.85 2.76 5.16
C HIS A 21 -4.91 2.00 4.32
N PRO A 22 -6.13 2.54 4.17
CA PRO A 22 -7.22 1.83 3.49
C PRO A 22 -6.83 1.24 2.13
N ASP A 23 -6.15 1.99 1.27
CA ASP A 23 -5.74 1.51 -0.05
C ASP A 23 -4.79 0.30 0.06
N LYS A 24 -3.76 0.37 0.93
CA LYS A 24 -2.82 -0.73 1.10
C LYS A 24 -3.46 -1.93 1.80
N MET A 25 -4.36 -1.71 2.74
CA MET A 25 -5.15 -2.77 3.36
C MET A 25 -5.99 -3.53 2.32
N CYS A 26 -6.64 -2.81 1.41
CA CYS A 26 -7.41 -3.41 0.32
C CYS A 26 -6.54 -4.26 -0.61
N ASP A 27 -5.37 -3.74 -1.00
CA ASP A 27 -4.38 -4.50 -1.80
C ASP A 27 -3.93 -5.77 -1.08
N GLN A 28 -3.60 -5.68 0.22
CA GLN A 28 -3.20 -6.85 1.01
C GLN A 28 -4.32 -7.90 1.12
N ILE A 29 -5.58 -7.48 1.23
CA ILE A 29 -6.72 -8.40 1.25
C ILE A 29 -6.88 -9.08 -0.12
N ALA A 30 -6.78 -8.33 -1.23
CA ALA A 30 -6.86 -8.87 -2.57
C ALA A 30 -5.74 -9.89 -2.84
N ASP A 31 -4.50 -9.55 -2.49
CA ASP A 31 -3.33 -10.43 -2.59
C ASP A 31 -3.50 -11.70 -1.74
N ALA A 32 -3.98 -11.57 -0.50
CA ALA A 32 -4.19 -12.73 0.38
C ALA A 32 -5.29 -13.67 -0.14
N ILE A 33 -6.33 -13.14 -0.77
CA ILE A 33 -7.36 -13.95 -1.43
C ILE A 33 -6.76 -14.69 -2.64
N LEU A 34 -5.97 -14.01 -3.48
CA LEU A 34 -5.25 -14.63 -4.58
C LEU A 34 -4.35 -15.77 -4.09
N ASP A 35 -3.53 -15.52 -3.07
CA ASP A 35 -2.64 -16.51 -2.47
C ASP A 35 -3.40 -17.71 -1.89
N ALA A 36 -4.55 -17.47 -1.26
CA ALA A 36 -5.39 -18.53 -0.70
C ALA A 36 -5.93 -19.47 -1.78
N TYR A 37 -6.30 -18.94 -2.96
CA TYR A 37 -6.71 -19.75 -4.10
C TYR A 37 -5.54 -20.49 -4.71
N LEU A 38 -4.44 -19.79 -5.04
CA LEU A 38 -3.29 -20.37 -5.73
C LEU A 38 -2.59 -21.45 -4.90
N SER A 39 -2.58 -21.33 -3.57
CA SER A 39 -2.00 -22.34 -2.68
C SER A 39 -2.74 -23.69 -2.71
N ARG A 40 -4.03 -23.69 -3.06
CA ARG A 40 -4.89 -24.88 -3.12
C ARG A 40 -5.10 -25.39 -4.54
N ASP A 41 -5.15 -24.47 -5.50
CA ASP A 41 -5.27 -24.75 -6.94
C ASP A 41 -4.39 -23.78 -7.73
N PRO A 42 -3.18 -24.21 -8.13
CA PRO A 42 -2.26 -23.38 -8.90
C PRO A 42 -2.77 -22.92 -10.28
N LEU A 43 -3.88 -23.51 -10.77
CA LEU A 43 -4.52 -23.14 -12.04
C LEU A 43 -5.66 -22.15 -11.84
N SER A 44 -5.90 -21.68 -10.63
CA SER A 44 -6.93 -20.68 -10.34
C SER A 44 -6.71 -19.41 -11.16
N ARG A 45 -7.79 -18.87 -11.67
CA ARG A 45 -7.87 -17.52 -12.25
C ARG A 45 -8.64 -16.64 -11.30
N VAL A 46 -7.99 -15.62 -10.77
CA VAL A 46 -8.51 -14.75 -9.70
C VAL A 46 -8.37 -13.30 -10.13
N ALA A 47 -9.48 -12.63 -10.32
CA ALA A 47 -9.58 -11.20 -10.60
C ALA A 47 -10.47 -10.57 -9.52
N VAL A 48 -9.91 -10.41 -8.32
CA VAL A 48 -10.60 -9.88 -7.15
C VAL A 48 -10.06 -8.50 -6.82
N GLU A 49 -10.97 -7.56 -6.68
CA GLU A 49 -10.72 -6.20 -6.26
C GLU A 49 -11.35 -5.94 -4.89
N VAL A 50 -10.76 -5.06 -4.11
CA VAL A 50 -11.23 -4.72 -2.78
C VAL A 50 -11.33 -3.20 -2.64
N PHE A 51 -12.45 -2.73 -2.12
CA PHE A 51 -12.67 -1.34 -1.77
C PHE A 51 -13.01 -1.23 -0.28
N GLY A 52 -12.33 -0.33 0.44
CA GLY A 52 -12.54 -0.12 1.87
C GLY A 52 -12.86 1.33 2.21
N SER A 53 -13.85 1.55 3.08
CA SER A 53 -14.22 2.87 3.58
C SER A 53 -15.01 2.79 4.88
N HIS A 54 -14.60 3.59 5.87
CA HIS A 54 -15.37 3.85 7.10
C HIS A 54 -15.91 2.60 7.82
N GLY A 55 -15.04 1.63 8.13
CA GLY A 55 -15.44 0.42 8.85
C GLY A 55 -16.13 -0.64 7.99
N ALA A 56 -16.11 -0.49 6.66
CA ALA A 56 -16.66 -1.45 5.71
C ALA A 56 -15.67 -1.79 4.60
N VAL A 57 -15.71 -3.03 4.14
CA VAL A 57 -14.96 -3.53 3.00
C VAL A 57 -15.88 -4.23 2.02
N MET A 58 -15.76 -3.92 0.74
CA MET A 58 -16.40 -4.59 -0.37
C MET A 58 -15.37 -5.40 -1.14
N ILE A 59 -15.61 -6.70 -1.28
CA ILE A 59 -14.78 -7.62 -2.07
C ILE A 59 -15.59 -8.02 -3.28
N GLY A 60 -15.11 -7.73 -4.48
CA GLY A 60 -15.82 -8.03 -5.72
C GLY A 60 -14.89 -8.58 -6.77
N GLY A 61 -15.47 -9.21 -7.80
CA GLY A 61 -14.70 -9.66 -8.94
C GLY A 61 -15.09 -11.03 -9.44
N GLU A 62 -14.16 -11.69 -10.14
CA GLU A 62 -14.39 -12.97 -10.80
C GLU A 62 -13.34 -14.00 -10.39
N VAL A 63 -13.77 -15.22 -10.12
CA VAL A 63 -12.88 -16.35 -9.80
C VAL A 63 -13.29 -17.59 -10.57
N THR A 64 -12.33 -18.28 -11.15
CA THR A 64 -12.47 -19.65 -11.65
C THR A 64 -11.41 -20.52 -11.00
N SER A 65 -11.82 -21.46 -10.16
CA SER A 65 -10.93 -22.31 -9.37
C SER A 65 -11.61 -23.63 -9.02
N GLY A 66 -10.80 -24.68 -8.86
CA GLY A 66 -11.22 -25.92 -8.21
C GLY A 66 -11.16 -25.87 -6.68
N ALA A 67 -10.62 -24.79 -6.11
CA ALA A 67 -10.51 -24.58 -4.67
C ALA A 67 -11.69 -23.79 -4.11
N GLU A 68 -12.04 -24.06 -2.87
CA GLU A 68 -12.97 -23.25 -2.08
C GLU A 68 -12.21 -22.39 -1.11
N VAL A 69 -12.43 -21.07 -1.14
CA VAL A 69 -11.87 -20.05 -0.24
C VAL A 69 -12.99 -19.21 0.31
N ASP A 70 -12.96 -18.92 1.61
CA ASP A 70 -13.84 -17.95 2.24
C ASP A 70 -13.16 -16.57 2.25
N PRO A 71 -13.56 -15.64 1.36
CA PRO A 71 -12.91 -14.33 1.27
C PRO A 71 -13.15 -13.47 2.51
N VAL A 72 -14.23 -13.69 3.25
CA VAL A 72 -14.54 -12.98 4.50
C VAL A 72 -13.53 -13.34 5.58
N GLN A 73 -13.26 -14.64 5.76
CA GLN A 73 -12.27 -15.10 6.75
C GLN A 73 -10.87 -14.60 6.39
N VAL A 74 -10.49 -14.63 5.10
CA VAL A 74 -9.19 -14.11 4.66
C VAL A 74 -9.07 -12.62 4.96
N ALA A 75 -10.07 -11.82 4.62
CA ALA A 75 -10.07 -10.38 4.86
C ALA A 75 -10.00 -10.05 6.36
N GLN A 76 -10.75 -10.76 7.20
CA GLN A 76 -10.68 -10.60 8.65
C GLN A 76 -9.30 -10.93 9.21
N SER A 77 -8.65 -11.99 8.71
CA SER A 77 -7.29 -12.36 9.12
C SER A 77 -6.30 -11.25 8.80
N VAL A 78 -6.30 -10.76 7.57
CA VAL A 78 -5.43 -9.65 7.13
C VAL A 78 -5.68 -8.40 7.98
N TYR A 79 -6.92 -8.04 8.23
CA TYR A 79 -7.29 -6.89 9.05
C TYR A 79 -6.70 -6.97 10.46
N ARG A 80 -6.81 -8.14 11.10
CA ARG A 80 -6.22 -8.40 12.43
C ARG A 80 -4.68 -8.40 12.40
N GLU A 81 -4.07 -8.98 11.37
CA GLU A 81 -2.61 -9.03 11.20
C GLU A 81 -1.98 -7.64 11.00
N ILE A 82 -2.69 -6.73 10.32
CA ILE A 82 -2.32 -5.33 10.20
C ILE A 82 -2.28 -4.66 11.57
N GLY A 83 -3.15 -5.07 12.50
CA GLY A 83 -3.18 -4.59 13.87
C GLY A 83 -4.43 -3.82 14.25
N TYR A 84 -5.49 -3.96 13.49
CA TYR A 84 -6.82 -3.49 13.86
C TYR A 84 -7.54 -4.50 14.77
N ASP A 85 -8.24 -4.02 15.79
CA ASP A 85 -8.95 -4.82 16.77
C ASP A 85 -10.47 -4.56 16.82
N ASP A 86 -10.94 -3.56 16.09
CA ASP A 86 -12.35 -3.25 15.90
C ASP A 86 -13.03 -4.18 14.89
N ASP A 87 -14.36 -4.17 14.87
CA ASP A 87 -15.14 -4.94 13.91
C ASP A 87 -15.24 -4.18 12.58
N ILE A 88 -15.17 -4.94 11.48
CA ILE A 88 -15.32 -4.42 10.12
C ILE A 88 -16.46 -5.18 9.41
N GLU A 89 -17.34 -4.45 8.72
CA GLU A 89 -18.35 -5.03 7.87
C GLU A 89 -17.74 -5.46 6.52
N ILE A 90 -17.99 -6.70 6.10
CA ILE A 90 -17.43 -7.23 4.86
C ILE A 90 -18.55 -7.68 3.95
N PHE A 91 -18.62 -7.07 2.77
CA PHE A 91 -19.55 -7.42 1.70
C PHE A 91 -18.79 -8.15 0.60
N THR A 92 -19.41 -9.18 0.01
CA THR A 92 -18.81 -9.95 -1.06
C THR A 92 -19.72 -10.04 -2.28
N ASN A 93 -19.13 -9.89 -3.47
CA ASN A 93 -19.77 -10.12 -4.75
C ASN A 93 -18.76 -10.72 -5.73
N ILE A 94 -18.47 -12.02 -5.56
CA ILE A 94 -17.52 -12.77 -6.39
C ILE A 94 -18.33 -13.76 -7.24
N GLU A 95 -18.13 -13.70 -8.56
CA GLU A 95 -18.80 -14.57 -9.53
C GLU A 95 -17.78 -15.43 -10.29
N ALA A 96 -18.29 -16.42 -11.02
CA ALA A 96 -17.44 -17.19 -11.94
C ALA A 96 -17.10 -16.35 -13.17
N GLN A 97 -15.85 -16.45 -13.65
CA GLN A 97 -15.41 -15.74 -14.85
C GLN A 97 -16.28 -16.11 -16.07
N SER A 98 -16.58 -15.11 -16.91
CA SER A 98 -17.31 -15.30 -18.15
C SER A 98 -16.64 -16.36 -19.05
N PRO A 99 -17.42 -17.32 -19.64
CA PRO A 99 -16.91 -18.28 -20.60
C PRO A 99 -16.22 -17.65 -21.83
N ASP A 100 -16.68 -16.46 -22.24
CA ASP A 100 -16.12 -15.75 -23.39
C ASP A 100 -14.69 -15.25 -23.11
N ILE A 101 -14.42 -14.79 -21.89
CA ILE A 101 -13.08 -14.40 -21.44
C ILE A 101 -12.19 -15.64 -21.27
N ALA A 102 -12.73 -16.72 -20.73
CA ALA A 102 -12.01 -17.98 -20.51
C ALA A 102 -11.43 -18.55 -21.82
N MET A 103 -12.15 -18.48 -22.95
CA MET A 103 -11.66 -18.95 -24.25
C MET A 103 -10.32 -18.31 -24.69
N GLY A 104 -10.11 -17.02 -24.37
CA GLY A 104 -8.86 -16.32 -24.66
C GLY A 104 -7.74 -16.67 -23.70
N VAL A 105 -8.05 -16.86 -22.43
CA VAL A 105 -7.07 -17.14 -21.36
C VAL A 105 -6.61 -18.59 -21.38
N ASP A 106 -7.53 -19.54 -21.61
CA ASP A 106 -7.24 -20.98 -21.61
C ASP A 106 -6.24 -21.40 -22.70
N THR A 107 -6.09 -20.60 -23.76
CA THR A 107 -5.10 -20.81 -24.83
C THR A 107 -3.76 -20.11 -24.58
N GLY A 108 -3.55 -19.53 -23.39
CA GLY A 108 -2.32 -18.81 -23.01
C GLY A 108 -2.33 -17.33 -23.37
N GLY A 109 -3.49 -16.78 -23.73
CA GLY A 109 -3.70 -15.32 -23.91
C GLY A 109 -3.85 -14.57 -22.59
N ALA A 110 -3.85 -13.24 -22.67
CA ALA A 110 -4.13 -12.36 -21.54
C ALA A 110 -5.64 -12.08 -21.41
N GLY A 111 -6.13 -11.96 -20.19
CA GLY A 111 -7.53 -11.62 -19.90
C GLY A 111 -7.86 -10.15 -20.14
N ASP A 112 -6.85 -9.28 -20.29
CA ASP A 112 -7.02 -7.84 -20.50
C ASP A 112 -5.88 -7.27 -21.34
N GLN A 113 -6.04 -6.03 -21.76
CA GLN A 113 -4.99 -5.24 -22.39
C GLN A 113 -3.90 -4.88 -21.37
N GLY A 114 -2.68 -4.65 -21.84
CA GLY A 114 -1.58 -4.24 -20.98
C GLY A 114 -0.59 -3.35 -21.70
N ILE A 115 -0.07 -2.35 -20.99
CA ILE A 115 1.08 -1.57 -21.40
C ILE A 115 2.04 -1.46 -20.20
N MET A 116 3.33 -1.75 -20.44
CA MET A 116 4.33 -1.76 -19.38
C MET A 116 5.29 -0.59 -19.56
N TYR A 117 5.58 0.07 -18.43
CA TYR A 117 6.56 1.13 -18.35
C TYR A 117 7.68 0.73 -17.40
N GLY A 118 8.92 1.02 -17.77
CA GLY A 118 10.08 0.86 -16.92
C GLY A 118 10.76 2.19 -16.68
N TYR A 119 11.23 2.42 -15.46
CA TYR A 119 12.02 3.60 -15.10
C TYR A 119 13.08 3.23 -14.06
N ALA A 120 14.30 3.71 -14.27
CA ALA A 120 15.38 3.60 -13.30
C ALA A 120 16.23 4.87 -13.32
N THR A 121 16.84 5.20 -12.19
CA THR A 121 17.72 6.35 -12.02
C THR A 121 18.90 6.00 -11.11
N ALA A 122 20.02 6.68 -11.26
CA ALA A 122 21.19 6.51 -10.39
C ALA A 122 21.16 7.42 -9.14
N GLU A 123 19.98 7.97 -8.77
CA GLU A 123 19.85 8.86 -7.61
C GLU A 123 20.09 8.11 -6.28
N THR A 124 19.80 6.83 -6.22
CA THR A 124 19.96 5.97 -5.03
C THR A 124 20.48 4.59 -5.41
N PRO A 125 21.05 3.84 -4.45
CA PRO A 125 21.47 2.44 -4.68
C PRO A 125 20.33 1.50 -5.11
N GLU A 126 19.08 1.84 -4.80
CA GLU A 126 17.87 1.12 -5.18
C GLU A 126 17.47 1.38 -6.64
N PHE A 127 18.19 2.22 -7.36
CA PHE A 127 17.86 2.68 -8.72
C PHE A 127 16.49 3.37 -8.83
N LEU A 128 16.02 3.96 -7.73
CA LEU A 128 14.78 4.71 -7.64
C LEU A 128 15.05 6.20 -7.35
N PRO A 129 14.09 7.10 -7.66
CA PRO A 129 14.21 8.50 -7.26
C PRO A 129 14.36 8.65 -5.74
N LYS A 130 15.21 9.57 -5.30
CA LYS A 130 15.48 9.81 -3.87
C LYS A 130 14.20 10.06 -3.06
N CYS A 131 13.25 10.84 -3.58
CA CYS A 131 11.98 11.11 -2.89
C CYS A 131 11.14 9.83 -2.68
N VAL A 132 11.17 8.88 -3.63
CA VAL A 132 10.47 7.58 -3.51
C VAL A 132 11.07 6.76 -2.37
N VAL A 133 12.40 6.60 -2.39
CA VAL A 133 13.11 5.81 -1.37
C VAL A 133 12.89 6.39 0.03
N LEU A 134 12.99 7.71 0.18
CA LEU A 134 12.80 8.36 1.48
C LEU A 134 11.35 8.26 1.98
N ALA A 135 10.35 8.45 1.10
CA ALA A 135 8.95 8.29 1.49
C ALA A 135 8.66 6.85 1.98
N HIS A 136 9.15 5.84 1.25
CA HIS A 136 8.99 4.44 1.66
C HIS A 136 9.73 4.11 2.96
N ARG A 137 10.96 4.61 3.13
CA ARG A 137 11.71 4.40 4.38
C ARG A 137 11.03 5.02 5.59
N LEU A 138 10.42 6.20 5.43
CA LEU A 138 9.63 6.83 6.49
C LEU A 138 8.36 6.01 6.81
N ALA A 139 7.61 5.55 5.82
CA ALA A 139 6.42 4.73 6.05
C ALA A 139 6.76 3.40 6.73
N TRP A 140 7.81 2.71 6.25
CA TRP A 140 8.31 1.50 6.88
C TRP A 140 8.82 1.75 8.30
N GLY A 141 9.56 2.84 8.54
CA GLY A 141 10.05 3.22 9.85
C GLY A 141 8.91 3.51 10.83
N LEU A 142 7.84 4.19 10.38
CA LEU A 142 6.63 4.45 11.18
C LEU A 142 5.97 3.14 11.63
N SER A 143 5.79 2.20 10.70
CA SER A 143 5.26 0.87 10.99
C SER A 143 6.15 0.08 11.97
N ASN A 144 7.47 0.15 11.77
CA ASN A 144 8.43 -0.52 12.65
C ASN A 144 8.43 0.05 14.08
N LEU A 145 8.34 1.37 14.24
CA LEU A 145 8.18 2.01 15.54
C LEU A 145 6.90 1.52 16.24
N ARG A 146 5.77 1.51 15.54
CA ARG A 146 4.49 1.02 16.07
C ARG A 146 4.59 -0.43 16.58
N ARG A 147 5.22 -1.30 15.79
CA ARG A 147 5.25 -2.74 16.10
C ARG A 147 6.27 -3.11 17.17
N HIS A 148 7.39 -2.42 17.26
CA HIS A 148 8.54 -2.89 18.02
C HIS A 148 9.06 -1.92 19.09
N HIS A 149 8.63 -0.66 19.10
CA HIS A 149 9.15 0.33 20.04
C HIS A 149 8.13 0.64 21.15
N PRO A 150 8.46 0.38 22.44
CA PRO A 150 7.48 0.48 23.53
C PRO A 150 6.92 1.89 23.75
N GLU A 151 7.65 2.94 23.39
CA GLU A 151 7.20 4.34 23.50
C GLU A 151 6.21 4.76 22.41
N PHE A 152 6.01 3.91 21.39
CA PHE A 152 5.13 4.20 20.24
C PHE A 152 3.85 3.38 20.22
N LYS A 153 3.42 2.84 21.37
CA LYS A 153 2.16 2.07 21.51
C LYS A 153 0.91 2.89 21.17
N TRP A 154 1.01 4.21 21.19
CA TRP A 154 -0.04 5.14 20.81
C TRP A 154 -0.24 5.24 19.29
N LEU A 155 0.69 4.76 18.48
CA LEU A 155 0.56 4.68 17.02
C LEU A 155 -0.45 3.59 16.63
N LYS A 156 -1.37 3.95 15.76
CA LYS A 156 -2.31 3.03 15.11
C LYS A 156 -1.79 2.61 13.72
N PRO A 157 -2.43 1.61 13.07
CA PRO A 157 -1.91 1.06 11.82
C PRO A 157 -1.89 2.01 10.63
N ASP A 158 -2.82 2.98 10.55
CA ASP A 158 -2.89 3.91 9.43
C ASP A 158 -1.87 5.04 9.55
N GLY A 159 -1.14 5.26 8.47
CA GLY A 159 -0.18 6.34 8.38
C GLY A 159 0.21 6.65 6.93
N LYS A 160 0.58 7.91 6.70
CA LYS A 160 1.02 8.40 5.41
C LYS A 160 2.27 9.26 5.59
N THR A 161 3.22 9.12 4.70
CA THR A 161 4.41 9.95 4.63
C THR A 161 4.53 10.60 3.27
N GLN A 162 5.05 11.84 3.24
CA GLN A 162 5.29 12.57 2.00
C GLN A 162 6.68 13.20 2.07
N VAL A 163 7.43 13.11 1.00
CA VAL A 163 8.74 13.74 0.86
C VAL A 163 8.78 14.58 -0.41
N THR A 164 9.19 15.84 -0.25
CA THR A 164 9.48 16.74 -1.37
C THR A 164 10.98 16.95 -1.49
N VAL A 165 11.52 16.73 -2.69
CA VAL A 165 12.91 16.97 -3.04
C VAL A 165 12.97 18.01 -4.14
N GLU A 166 13.75 19.06 -3.92
CA GLU A 166 14.06 20.06 -4.92
C GLU A 166 15.54 19.94 -5.30
N ARG A 167 15.84 19.68 -6.58
CA ARG A 167 17.19 19.34 -7.07
C ARG A 167 17.73 18.08 -6.41
N ASN A 168 18.38 18.17 -5.30
CA ASN A 168 18.86 17.01 -4.52
C ASN A 168 18.64 17.16 -3.01
N ASP A 169 18.02 18.26 -2.60
CA ASP A 169 17.77 18.60 -1.21
C ASP A 169 16.33 18.26 -0.81
N VAL A 170 16.17 17.66 0.37
CA VAL A 170 14.85 17.45 0.95
C VAL A 170 14.36 18.79 1.50
N THR A 171 13.25 19.29 0.96
CA THR A 171 12.67 20.58 1.35
C THR A 171 11.48 20.44 2.28
N THR A 172 10.73 19.33 2.18
CA THR A 172 9.55 19.10 3.00
C THR A 172 9.39 17.62 3.33
N VAL A 173 9.06 17.34 4.58
CA VAL A 173 8.62 16.03 5.05
C VAL A 173 7.28 16.21 5.77
N VAL A 174 6.29 15.40 5.39
CA VAL A 174 5.01 15.31 6.10
C VAL A 174 4.85 13.88 6.59
N VAL A 175 4.44 13.73 7.84
CA VAL A 175 4.02 12.45 8.43
C VAL A 175 2.66 12.66 9.05
N SER A 176 1.68 11.92 8.54
CA SER A 176 0.33 11.82 9.12
C SER A 176 0.16 10.43 9.69
N THR A 177 -0.42 10.30 10.86
CA THR A 177 -0.63 8.99 11.50
C THR A 177 -1.89 9.00 12.34
N GLN A 178 -2.60 7.89 12.30
CA GLN A 178 -3.63 7.56 13.26
C GLN A 178 -2.97 7.29 14.62
N HIS A 179 -3.57 7.77 15.71
CA HIS A 179 -3.01 7.66 17.05
C HIS A 179 -4.10 7.60 18.12
N ASP A 180 -3.74 7.22 19.32
CA ASP A 180 -4.63 7.27 20.48
C ASP A 180 -5.00 8.73 20.85
N GLU A 181 -6.19 8.94 21.39
CA GLU A 181 -6.70 10.27 21.73
C GLU A 181 -5.91 10.97 22.85
N GLY A 182 -5.18 10.22 23.66
CA GLY A 182 -4.49 10.73 24.85
C GLY A 182 -3.12 11.35 24.62
N ILE A 183 -2.63 11.41 23.36
CA ILE A 183 -1.30 11.96 23.06
C ILE A 183 -1.39 13.35 22.42
N GLU A 184 -0.59 14.28 22.92
CA GLU A 184 -0.55 15.67 22.42
C GLU A 184 0.23 15.78 21.12
N THR A 185 -0.24 16.63 20.19
CA THR A 185 0.38 16.83 18.86
C THR A 185 1.87 17.21 18.94
N GLU A 186 2.27 18.04 19.90
CA GLU A 186 3.67 18.43 20.06
C GLU A 186 4.54 17.26 20.53
N GLN A 187 4.00 16.35 21.33
CA GLN A 187 4.70 15.13 21.71
C GLN A 187 4.88 14.21 20.51
N ILE A 188 3.81 14.01 19.71
CA ILE A 188 3.87 13.25 18.44
C ILE A 188 4.99 13.82 17.54
N ARG A 189 4.98 15.14 17.34
CA ARG A 189 5.97 15.84 16.50
C ARG A 189 7.39 15.62 16.98
N SER A 190 7.64 15.77 18.28
CA SER A 190 8.96 15.59 18.87
C SER A 190 9.48 14.16 18.70
N LEU A 191 8.66 13.17 19.06
CA LEU A 191 9.00 11.76 18.98
C LEU A 191 9.26 11.31 17.53
N LEU A 192 8.37 11.68 16.60
CA LEU A 192 8.55 11.33 15.19
C LEU A 192 9.75 12.04 14.56
N LYS A 193 10.06 13.28 14.97
CA LYS A 193 11.25 13.98 14.50
C LYS A 193 12.52 13.27 14.96
N GLU A 194 12.59 12.89 16.21
CA GLU A 194 13.77 12.25 16.82
C GLU A 194 14.00 10.83 16.33
N HIS A 195 12.95 10.00 16.37
CA HIS A 195 13.07 8.56 16.14
C HIS A 195 12.78 8.11 14.71
N LEU A 196 12.14 8.94 13.88
CA LEU A 196 11.79 8.60 12.51
C LEU A 196 12.46 9.51 11.48
N ILE A 197 12.21 10.84 11.55
CA ILE A 197 12.61 11.74 10.47
C ILE A 197 14.12 11.93 10.46
N THR A 198 14.72 12.28 11.60
CA THR A 198 16.16 12.55 11.70
C THR A 198 17.03 11.36 11.31
N PRO A 199 16.70 10.09 11.66
CA PRO A 199 17.50 8.94 11.22
C PRO A 199 17.36 8.60 9.72
N VAL A 200 16.29 9.03 9.05
CA VAL A 200 16.00 8.67 7.65
C VAL A 200 16.48 9.74 6.67
N ILE A 201 16.39 11.02 7.06
CA ILE A 201 16.70 12.18 6.21
C ILE A 201 18.13 12.65 6.43
#